data_0cb307d3ba2ae44c2f512001d44a754e
#
_entry.id   0cb307d3ba2ae44c2f512001d44a754e
#
_cell.length_a   1.000
_cell.length_b   1.000
_cell.length_c   1.000
_cell.angle_alpha   90.00
_cell.angle_beta   90.00
_cell.angle_gamma   90.00
#
_symmetry.space_group_name_H-M   'P 1'
#
loop_
_entity.id
_entity.type
_entity.pdbx_description
1 polymer ?
#
loop_
_entity_poly.entity_id
_entity_poly.type
_entity_poly.pdbx_seq_one_letter_code
_entity_poly.pdbx_strand_id
1 'polypeptide(L)'
;ISWDHQADSRPLYIADIHNAADEKRYNLTTETRDRFLEIARNKYGVSDHPQFGSFDKKQNTDAVFARLDWQINATNLLSFTDNFVNDNNNMGLSDNSAINLYEVYGDVHSLNNSALLTLRSVLGPRSTNELKLQHLYTLEKSMPGSELPADNIPRAIVQRVESEIDGNTATTTIQLGGQRYSPENFYNHVLQLVDNYYYNTNKINYTYGFDLMYTNLNSRYGSEANGRFYFTGLDNFEALKPSRYVREVYLDPDQNNQRVRQNILNAGIYAQLQTKLFTGFELMAGLRLDNATYFNKGNFSQLVYDELGLRTDNGLSTFQIQPRVQITWDFNDKHTDILRIGGGIFASDINNYAMINNMVFDGTKVMSVDIKNTEEEPDIVPTPDFIGYRKDPSTAPGIDLLNNPKYADKAVPTINMNSKDAKVPVVYKANISYTHFFSDRLKMSVSGYMTLGRNNYMYIDRNMVDDPYFRLSAEGNRGIYVPASTIGKDGTLDWMEGRKSTKVGRVLELVSEGKVNQFAFTVDGTWRYYKDGELSFSYTWNDTKDNTSYNGNVANSATLSQ
;
A
#
# COMPACT_ATOMS: atom_id res chain seq x y z
N ILE A 1 32.42 -9.12 5.25
CA ILE A 1 31.71 -7.85 5.55
C ILE A 1 31.86 -6.96 4.34
N SER A 2 30.78 -6.39 3.87
CA SER A 2 30.77 -5.32 2.88
C SER A 2 29.98 -4.12 3.41
N TRP A 3 30.38 -2.94 3.00
CA TRP A 3 29.66 -1.70 3.22
C TRP A 3 29.57 -0.95 1.89
N ASP A 4 28.39 -0.48 1.58
CA ASP A 4 28.10 0.34 0.41
C ASP A 4 27.43 1.64 0.88
N HIS A 5 27.93 2.77 0.39
CA HIS A 5 27.37 4.08 0.64
C HIS A 5 27.01 4.73 -0.69
N GLN A 6 25.72 5.07 -0.83
CA GLN A 6 25.23 5.77 -2.01
C GLN A 6 24.70 7.14 -1.59
N ALA A 7 25.23 8.18 -2.19
CA ALA A 7 24.77 9.56 -2.05
C ALA A 7 24.26 10.04 -3.41
N ASP A 8 22.95 10.18 -3.53
CA ASP A 8 22.29 10.68 -4.73
C ASP A 8 21.84 12.13 -4.53
N SER A 9 22.04 12.94 -5.58
CA SER A 9 21.43 14.26 -5.69
C SER A 9 20.68 14.36 -7.00
N ARG A 10 19.40 14.73 -6.94
CA ARG A 10 18.54 14.88 -8.13
C ARG A 10 17.89 16.25 -8.12
N PRO A 11 17.82 16.93 -9.27
CA PRO A 11 17.12 18.21 -9.35
C PRO A 11 15.62 18.02 -9.10
N LEU A 12 15.05 18.89 -8.28
CA LEU A 12 13.61 19.04 -8.06
C LEU A 12 13.20 20.43 -8.55
N TYR A 13 12.36 20.48 -9.56
CA TYR A 13 11.85 21.73 -10.14
C TYR A 13 10.45 22.02 -9.59
N ILE A 14 10.31 23.10 -8.85
CA ILE A 14 9.03 23.55 -8.28
C ILE A 14 8.62 24.83 -9.00
N ALA A 15 7.74 24.74 -9.99
CA ALA A 15 7.33 25.85 -10.85
C ALA A 15 8.51 26.79 -11.19
N ASP A 16 9.58 26.18 -11.67
CA ASP A 16 10.83 26.88 -12.05
C ASP A 16 10.60 27.54 -13.41
N ILE A 17 10.19 28.81 -13.36
CA ILE A 17 9.71 29.60 -14.50
C ILE A 17 10.77 30.60 -14.90
N HIS A 18 11.30 30.47 -16.11
CA HIS A 18 12.31 31.36 -16.69
C HIS A 18 11.82 32.05 -17.98
N ASN A 19 10.76 31.54 -18.61
CA ASN A 19 10.26 32.00 -19.90
C ASN A 19 8.79 31.64 -20.11
N ALA A 20 8.18 32.16 -21.18
CA ALA A 20 6.76 31.93 -21.51
C ALA A 20 6.41 30.43 -21.74
N ALA A 21 7.36 29.59 -22.16
CA ALA A 21 7.11 28.17 -22.31
C ALA A 21 6.96 27.47 -20.95
N ASP A 22 7.72 27.90 -19.94
CA ASP A 22 7.59 27.40 -18.58
C ASP A 22 6.26 27.86 -17.97
N GLU A 23 5.82 29.12 -18.21
CA GLU A 23 4.52 29.62 -17.76
C GLU A 23 3.36 28.75 -18.29
N LYS A 24 3.43 28.40 -19.58
CA LYS A 24 2.46 27.46 -20.18
C LYS A 24 2.51 26.08 -19.56
N ARG A 25 3.70 25.57 -19.31
CA ARG A 25 3.90 24.23 -18.71
C ARG A 25 3.25 24.11 -17.34
N TYR A 26 3.35 25.17 -16.52
CA TYR A 26 2.81 25.17 -15.15
C TYR A 26 1.41 25.79 -15.06
N ASN A 27 0.86 26.32 -16.14
CA ASN A 27 -0.36 27.16 -16.13
C ASN A 27 -0.26 28.29 -15.10
N LEU A 28 0.91 28.92 -15.00
CA LEU A 28 1.21 29.90 -13.96
C LEU A 28 2.19 30.94 -14.51
N THR A 29 1.80 32.22 -14.50
CA THR A 29 2.70 33.32 -14.85
C THR A 29 3.62 33.68 -13.67
N THR A 30 4.76 34.27 -13.98
CA THR A 30 5.69 34.80 -12.97
C THR A 30 4.99 35.81 -12.06
N GLU A 31 4.16 36.70 -12.61
CA GLU A 31 3.39 37.69 -11.84
C GLU A 31 2.43 37.03 -10.84
N THR A 32 1.64 36.05 -11.28
CA THR A 32 0.69 35.33 -10.41
C THR A 32 1.45 34.53 -9.33
N ARG A 33 2.57 33.89 -9.68
CA ARG A 33 3.43 33.19 -8.75
C ARG A 33 3.96 34.10 -7.64
N ASP A 34 4.47 35.26 -8.02
CA ASP A 34 5.06 36.21 -7.08
C ASP A 34 4.00 36.84 -6.17
N ARG A 35 2.81 37.17 -6.70
CA ARG A 35 1.65 37.59 -5.88
C ARG A 35 1.25 36.50 -4.88
N PHE A 36 1.17 35.23 -5.33
CA PHE A 36 0.89 34.10 -4.43
C PHE A 36 1.91 34.04 -3.28
N LEU A 37 3.20 34.16 -3.60
CA LEU A 37 4.27 34.05 -2.61
C LEU A 37 4.25 35.24 -1.62
N GLU A 38 3.96 36.43 -2.10
CA GLU A 38 3.77 37.60 -1.22
C GLU A 38 2.65 37.41 -0.20
N ILE A 39 1.48 36.92 -0.65
CA ILE A 39 0.34 36.58 0.22
C ILE A 39 0.77 35.49 1.22
N ALA A 40 1.42 34.43 0.73
CA ALA A 40 1.86 33.30 1.55
C ALA A 40 2.82 33.73 2.68
N ARG A 41 3.75 34.62 2.39
CA ARG A 41 4.66 35.19 3.40
C ARG A 41 3.95 36.07 4.41
N ASN A 42 3.14 37.01 3.94
CA ASN A 42 2.52 38.03 4.75
C ASN A 42 1.37 37.50 5.63
N LYS A 43 0.58 36.54 5.12
CA LYS A 43 -0.64 36.04 5.78
C LYS A 43 -0.50 34.64 6.37
N TYR A 44 0.38 33.80 5.80
CA TYR A 44 0.54 32.40 6.19
C TYR A 44 1.87 32.11 6.86
N GLY A 45 2.76 33.11 6.97
CA GLY A 45 4.04 32.99 7.65
C GLY A 45 5.04 32.04 6.96
N VAL A 46 4.92 31.89 5.65
CA VAL A 46 5.93 31.16 4.84
C VAL A 46 7.26 31.90 4.93
N SER A 47 8.36 31.18 5.08
CA SER A 47 9.69 31.74 5.28
C SER A 47 10.21 32.50 4.05
N ASP A 48 11.29 33.24 4.22
CA ASP A 48 11.99 33.94 3.13
C ASP A 48 12.85 32.99 2.27
N HIS A 49 12.98 31.73 2.68
CA HIS A 49 13.64 30.72 1.86
C HIS A 49 12.93 30.58 0.50
N PRO A 50 13.65 30.34 -0.60
CA PRO A 50 13.04 30.09 -1.91
C PRO A 50 12.04 28.95 -1.84
N GLN A 51 10.80 29.21 -2.30
CA GLN A 51 9.70 28.22 -2.29
C GLN A 51 9.43 27.65 -3.70
N PHE A 52 9.84 28.37 -4.72
CA PHE A 52 9.81 27.99 -6.14
C PHE A 52 11.21 28.01 -6.72
N GLY A 53 11.44 27.24 -7.77
CA GLY A 53 12.73 27.17 -8.46
C GLY A 53 13.30 25.76 -8.53
N SER A 54 14.62 25.68 -8.66
CA SER A 54 15.36 24.42 -8.72
C SER A 54 16.03 24.12 -7.38
N PHE A 55 15.81 22.91 -6.88
CA PHE A 55 16.34 22.43 -5.59
C PHE A 55 17.05 21.09 -5.78
N ASP A 56 17.99 20.80 -4.85
CA ASP A 56 18.65 19.49 -4.79
C ASP A 56 17.93 18.56 -3.82
N LYS A 57 17.24 17.58 -4.37
CA LYS A 57 16.70 16.47 -3.59
C LYS A 57 17.81 15.45 -3.33
N LYS A 58 18.15 15.25 -2.05
CA LYS A 58 19.22 14.37 -1.62
C LYS A 58 18.68 13.07 -1.03
N GLN A 59 19.30 11.96 -1.41
CA GLN A 59 19.05 10.67 -0.81
C GLN A 59 20.40 10.02 -0.45
N ASN A 60 20.52 9.58 0.80
CA ASN A 60 21.70 8.90 1.30
C ASN A 60 21.31 7.52 1.82
N THR A 61 21.92 6.49 1.25
CA THR A 61 21.68 5.10 1.61
C THR A 61 22.98 4.47 2.07
N ASP A 62 22.97 3.92 3.28
CA ASP A 62 24.05 3.07 3.81
C ASP A 62 23.58 1.62 3.88
N ALA A 63 24.30 0.71 3.23
CA ALA A 63 24.02 -0.70 3.27
C ALA A 63 25.24 -1.46 3.84
N VAL A 64 25.01 -2.28 4.84
CA VAL A 64 26.04 -3.13 5.46
C VAL A 64 25.59 -4.58 5.38
N PHE A 65 26.44 -5.43 4.85
CA PHE A 65 26.25 -6.87 4.89
C PHE A 65 27.39 -7.52 5.66
N ALA A 66 27.05 -8.40 6.60
CA ALA A 66 27.99 -9.21 7.35
C ALA A 66 27.62 -10.69 7.26
N ARG A 67 28.65 -11.55 7.11
CA ARG A 67 28.49 -12.99 7.20
C ARG A 67 29.63 -13.60 7.99
N LEU A 68 29.27 -14.53 8.88
CA LEU A 68 30.19 -15.37 9.65
C LEU A 68 29.75 -16.82 9.53
N ASP A 69 30.66 -17.67 9.08
CA ASP A 69 30.48 -19.13 9.03
C ASP A 69 31.42 -19.78 10.05
N TRP A 70 30.86 -20.57 10.95
CA TRP A 70 31.58 -21.28 11.98
C TRP A 70 31.33 -22.78 11.87
N GLN A 71 32.37 -23.52 11.47
CA GLN A 71 32.38 -24.98 11.49
C GLN A 71 32.56 -25.44 12.95
N ILE A 72 31.45 -25.71 13.67
CA ILE A 72 31.47 -26.11 15.09
C ILE A 72 32.19 -27.45 15.23
N ASN A 73 31.88 -28.39 14.33
CA ASN A 73 32.53 -29.70 14.20
C ASN A 73 32.31 -30.26 12.79
N ALA A 74 32.76 -31.48 12.51
CA ALA A 74 32.67 -32.10 11.18
C ALA A 74 31.25 -32.21 10.61
N THR A 75 30.23 -32.16 11.46
CA THR A 75 28.81 -32.36 11.06
C THR A 75 27.93 -31.11 11.24
N ASN A 76 28.43 -30.08 11.92
CA ASN A 76 27.61 -28.89 12.26
C ASN A 76 28.28 -27.61 11.78
N LEU A 77 27.57 -26.87 10.92
CA LEU A 77 27.93 -25.55 10.43
C LEU A 77 26.91 -24.53 10.93
N LEU A 78 27.39 -23.52 11.65
CA LEU A 78 26.59 -22.35 12.06
C LEU A 78 26.96 -21.17 11.18
N SER A 79 25.97 -20.58 10.53
CA SER A 79 26.13 -19.39 9.71
C SER A 79 25.29 -18.27 10.29
N PHE A 80 25.87 -17.09 10.46
CA PHE A 80 25.19 -15.86 10.79
C PHE A 80 25.33 -14.89 9.63
N THR A 81 24.20 -14.29 9.20
CA THR A 81 24.20 -13.20 8.22
C THR A 81 23.39 -12.04 8.76
N ASP A 82 23.86 -10.83 8.53
CA ASP A 82 23.17 -9.61 8.86
C ASP A 82 23.17 -8.66 7.66
N ASN A 83 22.00 -8.09 7.38
CA ASN A 83 21.76 -7.15 6.31
C ASN A 83 21.12 -5.90 6.91
N PHE A 84 21.86 -4.82 6.92
CA PHE A 84 21.42 -3.53 7.44
C PHE A 84 21.37 -2.52 6.31
N VAL A 85 20.23 -1.81 6.18
CA VAL A 85 20.06 -0.70 5.22
C VAL A 85 19.41 0.46 5.95
N ASN A 86 20.05 1.62 5.87
CA ASN A 86 19.54 2.89 6.37
C ASN A 86 19.45 3.87 5.21
N ASP A 87 18.25 4.39 4.95
CA ASP A 87 17.96 5.30 3.85
C ASP A 87 17.32 6.59 4.37
N ASN A 88 17.93 7.72 4.02
CA ASN A 88 17.42 9.05 4.32
C ASN A 88 17.14 9.76 2.99
N ASN A 89 15.87 9.99 2.70
CA ASN A 89 15.38 10.61 1.48
C ASN A 89 14.77 11.97 1.82
N ASN A 90 15.58 13.01 1.75
CA ASN A 90 15.15 14.39 1.98
C ASN A 90 14.20 14.81 0.87
N MET A 91 13.12 15.50 1.23
CA MET A 91 12.07 15.89 0.29
C MET A 91 11.44 14.67 -0.44
N GLY A 92 11.46 13.50 0.20
CA GLY A 92 10.94 12.24 -0.36
C GLY A 92 9.42 12.20 -0.49
N LEU A 93 8.72 12.99 0.33
CA LEU A 93 7.26 13.08 0.32
C LEU A 93 6.79 14.32 -0.43
N SER A 94 5.83 14.14 -1.33
CA SER A 94 5.13 15.20 -2.04
C SER A 94 3.66 14.82 -2.26
N ASP A 95 2.83 15.78 -2.64
CA ASP A 95 1.47 15.55 -3.10
C ASP A 95 1.36 15.97 -4.57
N ASN A 96 1.15 15.02 -5.47
CA ASN A 96 1.14 15.25 -6.92
C ASN A 96 -0.15 15.93 -7.42
N SER A 97 -1.10 16.25 -6.55
CA SER A 97 -2.37 16.88 -6.93
C SER A 97 -2.28 18.39 -7.15
N ALA A 98 -1.14 19.01 -6.82
CA ALA A 98 -0.95 20.46 -6.90
C ALA A 98 0.54 20.81 -7.03
N ILE A 99 0.85 22.07 -7.36
CA ILE A 99 2.20 22.63 -7.20
C ILE A 99 2.44 22.79 -5.70
N ASN A 100 3.41 22.07 -5.15
CA ASN A 100 3.79 22.16 -3.76
C ASN A 100 4.84 23.27 -3.57
N LEU A 101 4.70 24.14 -2.56
CA LEU A 101 5.84 24.94 -2.13
C LEU A 101 6.95 24.04 -1.55
N TYR A 102 8.18 24.56 -1.51
CA TYR A 102 9.33 23.83 -0.96
C TYR A 102 9.05 23.27 0.45
N GLU A 103 8.43 24.03 1.32
CA GLU A 103 8.10 23.62 2.70
C GLU A 103 7.14 22.41 2.79
N VAL A 104 6.35 22.12 1.74
CA VAL A 104 5.40 20.99 1.71
C VAL A 104 6.12 19.65 1.55
N TYR A 105 7.34 19.67 1.00
CA TYR A 105 8.10 18.42 0.81
C TYR A 105 8.62 17.91 2.14
N GLY A 106 8.10 16.77 2.56
CA GLY A 106 8.54 16.09 3.77
C GLY A 106 9.70 15.13 3.53
N ASP A 107 10.37 14.72 4.61
CA ASP A 107 11.46 13.76 4.59
C ASP A 107 10.97 12.34 4.90
N VAL A 108 11.61 11.34 4.31
CA VAL A 108 11.39 9.93 4.60
C VAL A 108 12.66 9.31 5.12
N HIS A 109 12.57 8.65 6.26
CA HIS A 109 13.63 7.84 6.83
C HIS A 109 13.17 6.38 6.86
N SER A 110 13.91 5.49 6.20
CA SER A 110 13.68 4.07 6.19
C SER A 110 14.87 3.32 6.76
N LEU A 111 14.61 2.34 7.63
CA LEU A 111 15.64 1.46 8.18
C LEU A 111 15.16 0.01 8.08
N ASN A 112 16.02 -0.84 7.53
CA ASN A 112 15.79 -2.29 7.46
C ASN A 112 17.00 -3.01 8.03
N ASN A 113 16.76 -3.93 8.96
CA ASN A 113 17.79 -4.82 9.48
C ASN A 113 17.26 -6.25 9.49
N SER A 114 17.98 -7.16 8.85
CA SER A 114 17.63 -8.59 8.77
C SER A 114 18.79 -9.44 9.23
N ALA A 115 18.69 -9.99 10.43
CA ALA A 115 19.63 -10.93 11.01
C ALA A 115 19.11 -12.37 10.84
N LEU A 116 19.91 -13.27 10.28
CA LEU A 116 19.60 -14.68 10.06
C LEU A 116 20.69 -15.57 10.65
N LEU A 117 20.30 -16.46 11.54
CA LEU A 117 21.12 -17.54 12.07
C LEU A 117 20.67 -18.87 11.45
N THR A 118 21.59 -19.61 10.84
CA THR A 118 21.33 -20.92 10.23
C THR A 118 22.25 -21.96 10.83
N LEU A 119 21.68 -23.00 11.43
CA LEU A 119 22.41 -24.18 11.85
C LEU A 119 22.11 -25.33 10.89
N ARG A 120 23.15 -25.78 10.18
CA ARG A 120 23.07 -26.97 9.31
C ARG A 120 23.79 -28.12 9.97
N SER A 121 23.09 -29.25 10.16
CA SER A 121 23.55 -30.43 10.86
C SER A 121 23.43 -31.67 9.97
N VAL A 122 24.55 -32.40 9.75
CA VAL A 122 24.54 -33.72 9.14
C VAL A 122 24.33 -34.74 10.24
N LEU A 123 23.12 -35.32 10.31
CA LEU A 123 22.70 -36.25 11.39
C LEU A 123 23.03 -37.71 11.07
N GLY A 124 23.43 -37.98 9.84
CA GLY A 124 23.83 -39.31 9.38
C GLY A 124 23.99 -39.36 7.85
N PRO A 125 24.30 -40.53 7.28
CA PRO A 125 24.56 -40.66 5.84
C PRO A 125 23.38 -40.28 4.94
N ARG A 126 22.15 -40.24 5.50
CA ARG A 126 20.91 -39.99 4.79
C ARG A 126 20.10 -38.82 5.36
N SER A 127 20.58 -38.21 6.44
CA SER A 127 19.78 -37.22 7.19
C SER A 127 20.54 -35.92 7.35
N THR A 128 19.90 -34.82 7.01
CA THR A 128 20.39 -33.45 7.24
C THR A 128 19.27 -32.62 7.84
N ASN A 129 19.62 -31.78 8.80
CA ASN A 129 18.68 -30.80 9.37
C ASN A 129 19.18 -29.38 9.11
N GLU A 130 18.29 -28.46 8.87
CA GLU A 130 18.56 -27.04 8.71
C GLU A 130 17.58 -26.23 9.56
N LEU A 131 18.08 -25.70 10.68
CA LEU A 131 17.32 -24.80 11.57
C LEU A 131 17.71 -23.36 11.27
N LYS A 132 16.72 -22.50 11.07
CA LYS A 132 16.87 -21.07 10.79
C LYS A 132 16.12 -20.25 11.82
N LEU A 133 16.76 -19.22 12.35
CA LEU A 133 16.15 -18.18 13.17
C LEU A 133 16.44 -16.84 12.53
N GLN A 134 15.38 -16.12 12.14
CA GLN A 134 15.48 -14.80 11.53
C GLN A 134 14.79 -13.76 12.38
N HIS A 135 15.41 -12.59 12.51
CA HIS A 135 14.79 -11.39 13.01
C HIS A 135 14.87 -10.30 11.93
N LEU A 136 13.72 -9.74 11.56
CA LEU A 136 13.63 -8.58 10.67
C LEU A 136 13.05 -7.41 11.46
N TYR A 137 13.72 -6.28 11.42
CA TYR A 137 13.23 -5.00 11.87
C TYR A 137 13.11 -4.05 10.68
N THR A 138 11.95 -3.40 10.55
CA THR A 138 11.74 -2.35 9.57
C THR A 138 11.16 -1.12 10.23
N LEU A 139 11.64 0.05 9.84
CA LEU A 139 11.11 1.36 10.23
C LEU A 139 10.88 2.17 8.96
N GLU A 140 9.71 2.81 8.87
CA GLU A 140 9.45 3.90 7.94
C GLU A 140 8.88 5.07 8.73
N LYS A 141 9.51 6.23 8.60
CA LYS A 141 9.15 7.44 9.29
C LYS A 141 9.03 8.59 8.29
N SER A 142 7.84 9.17 8.24
CA SER A 142 7.55 10.36 7.44
C SER A 142 7.57 11.59 8.35
N MET A 143 8.32 12.61 7.96
CA MET A 143 8.51 13.83 8.74
C MET A 143 8.06 15.05 7.93
N PRO A 144 7.58 16.13 8.58
CA PRO A 144 7.33 17.39 7.91
C PRO A 144 8.58 17.95 7.23
N GLY A 145 8.39 18.87 6.29
CA GLY A 145 9.50 19.61 5.69
C GLY A 145 10.32 20.36 6.75
N SER A 146 11.60 20.57 6.47
CA SER A 146 12.57 21.13 7.41
C SER A 146 12.23 22.54 7.92
N GLU A 147 11.36 23.28 7.23
CA GLU A 147 10.91 24.61 7.63
C GLU A 147 9.66 24.60 8.52
N LEU A 148 9.09 23.43 8.78
CA LEU A 148 7.86 23.26 9.54
C LEU A 148 8.12 22.66 10.92
N PRO A 149 7.21 22.89 11.89
CA PRO A 149 7.25 22.21 13.18
C PRO A 149 7.18 20.69 13.03
N ALA A 150 7.82 19.97 13.95
CA ALA A 150 7.85 18.51 13.95
C ALA A 150 6.46 17.84 14.03
N ASP A 151 5.50 18.52 14.68
CA ASP A 151 4.11 18.06 14.77
C ASP A 151 3.25 18.41 13.56
N ASN A 152 3.85 19.04 12.56
CA ASN A 152 3.18 19.47 11.34
C ASN A 152 2.01 20.46 11.58
N ILE A 153 1.62 21.19 10.55
CA ILE A 153 0.53 22.17 10.55
C ILE A 153 -0.48 21.83 9.46
N PRO A 154 -1.69 22.42 9.46
CA PRO A 154 -2.62 22.29 8.35
C PRO A 154 -2.01 22.70 7.01
N ARG A 155 -2.56 22.16 5.93
CA ARG A 155 -2.28 22.61 4.56
C ARG A 155 -3.25 23.71 4.15
N ALA A 156 -2.78 24.65 3.32
CA ALA A 156 -3.64 25.49 2.51
C ALA A 156 -3.53 25.06 1.05
N ILE A 157 -4.68 24.68 0.44
CA ILE A 157 -4.79 24.25 -0.95
C ILE A 157 -5.57 25.34 -1.69
N VAL A 158 -4.86 26.09 -2.53
CA VAL A 158 -5.44 27.19 -3.32
C VAL A 158 -5.74 26.68 -4.71
N GLN A 159 -7.02 26.43 -4.96
CA GLN A 159 -7.54 25.96 -6.24
C GLN A 159 -7.86 27.13 -7.16
N ARG A 160 -7.84 26.90 -8.48
CA ARG A 160 -8.17 27.93 -9.49
C ARG A 160 -7.33 29.19 -9.32
N VAL A 161 -6.05 29.03 -9.14
CA VAL A 161 -5.09 30.15 -9.26
C VAL A 161 -5.03 30.51 -10.73
N GLU A 162 -5.59 31.65 -11.11
CA GLU A 162 -5.75 32.12 -12.48
C GLU A 162 -4.51 32.86 -12.97
N SER A 163 -4.13 32.61 -14.21
CA SER A 163 -3.06 33.30 -14.94
C SER A 163 -3.49 33.55 -16.37
N GLU A 164 -3.21 34.75 -16.92
CA GLU A 164 -3.47 35.04 -18.32
C GLU A 164 -2.25 34.61 -19.17
N ILE A 165 -2.44 33.62 -20.02
CA ILE A 165 -1.39 33.04 -20.88
C ILE A 165 -1.88 33.03 -22.31
N ASP A 166 -1.20 33.73 -23.22
CA ASP A 166 -1.57 33.86 -24.63
C ASP A 166 -3.03 34.34 -24.84
N GLY A 167 -3.53 35.21 -24.00
CA GLY A 167 -4.89 35.73 -24.08
C GLY A 167 -5.98 34.75 -23.63
N ASN A 168 -5.61 33.68 -22.93
CA ASN A 168 -6.54 32.73 -22.32
C ASN A 168 -6.27 32.62 -20.83
N THR A 169 -7.35 32.50 -20.05
CA THR A 169 -7.24 32.24 -18.62
C THR A 169 -6.89 30.78 -18.37
N ALA A 170 -5.67 30.53 -17.90
CA ALA A 170 -5.20 29.24 -17.40
C ALA A 170 -5.39 29.15 -15.89
N THR A 171 -5.60 27.96 -15.35
CA THR A 171 -5.73 27.73 -13.91
C THR A 171 -4.81 26.65 -13.42
N THR A 172 -4.28 26.82 -12.20
CA THR A 172 -3.51 25.79 -11.50
C THR A 172 -3.94 25.70 -10.04
N THR A 173 -3.45 24.68 -9.33
CA THR A 173 -3.60 24.53 -7.88
C THR A 173 -2.23 24.60 -7.23
N ILE A 174 -2.11 25.41 -6.18
CA ILE A 174 -0.88 25.57 -5.40
C ILE A 174 -1.18 25.26 -3.94
N GLN A 175 -0.26 24.59 -3.25
CA GLN A 175 -0.40 24.30 -1.82
C GLN A 175 0.83 24.65 -1.01
N LEU A 176 0.58 25.06 0.24
CA LEU A 176 1.56 25.40 1.25
C LEU A 176 1.19 24.80 2.61
N GLY A 177 2.09 24.87 3.57
CA GLY A 177 1.91 24.36 4.93
C GLY A 177 2.29 22.91 5.06
N GLY A 178 1.60 22.17 5.92
CA GLY A 178 2.00 20.83 6.31
C GLY A 178 1.95 19.78 5.21
N GLN A 179 2.71 18.73 5.39
CA GLN A 179 2.71 17.56 4.49
C GLN A 179 1.56 16.60 4.86
N ARG A 180 0.88 16.04 3.85
CA ARG A 180 -0.31 15.19 4.01
C ARG A 180 -0.08 13.95 4.87
N TYR A 181 1.08 13.29 4.69
CA TYR A 181 1.39 11.98 5.27
C TYR A 181 2.38 12.07 6.44
N SER A 182 2.52 13.24 7.07
CA SER A 182 3.44 13.42 8.17
C SER A 182 2.82 14.21 9.33
N PRO A 183 3.29 13.98 10.56
CA PRO A 183 4.21 12.91 10.93
C PRO A 183 3.52 11.54 10.96
N GLU A 184 4.10 10.55 10.29
CA GLU A 184 3.69 9.16 10.31
C GLU A 184 4.88 8.28 10.71
N ASN A 185 4.61 7.18 11.41
CA ASN A 185 5.66 6.29 11.87
C ASN A 185 5.11 4.87 11.91
N PHE A 186 5.74 4.01 11.12
CA PHE A 186 5.43 2.61 11.02
C PHE A 186 6.69 1.79 11.30
N TYR A 187 6.63 0.88 12.28
CA TYR A 187 7.71 -0.06 12.50
C TYR A 187 7.19 -1.47 12.73
N ASN A 188 8.03 -2.42 12.39
CA ASN A 188 7.68 -3.82 12.35
C ASN A 188 8.84 -4.68 12.86
N HIS A 189 8.54 -5.64 13.73
CA HIS A 189 9.43 -6.71 14.12
C HIS A 189 8.86 -8.03 13.64
N VAL A 190 9.64 -8.80 12.90
CA VAL A 190 9.30 -10.16 12.49
C VAL A 190 10.33 -11.11 13.10
N LEU A 191 9.86 -12.10 13.85
CA LEU A 191 10.68 -13.21 14.33
C LEU A 191 10.19 -14.48 13.63
N GLN A 192 11.08 -15.14 12.89
CA GLN A 192 10.73 -16.36 12.16
C GLN A 192 11.66 -17.50 12.56
N LEU A 193 11.07 -18.66 12.85
CA LEU A 193 11.75 -19.92 13.12
C LEU A 193 11.33 -20.95 12.07
N VAL A 194 12.29 -21.46 11.30
CA VAL A 194 12.03 -22.49 10.27
C VAL A 194 12.95 -23.67 10.55
N ASP A 195 12.39 -24.87 10.53
CA ASP A 195 13.16 -26.11 10.58
C ASP A 195 12.84 -26.98 9.37
N ASN A 196 13.89 -27.48 8.71
CA ASN A 196 13.80 -28.41 7.61
C ASN A 196 14.61 -29.67 7.94
N TYR A 197 13.94 -30.80 7.95
CA TYR A 197 14.56 -32.10 8.07
C TYR A 197 14.51 -32.83 6.73
N TYR A 198 15.66 -33.15 6.19
CA TYR A 198 15.82 -33.87 4.92
C TYR A 198 16.23 -35.32 5.20
N TYR A 199 15.49 -36.25 4.62
CA TYR A 199 15.79 -37.67 4.69
C TYR A 199 15.83 -38.30 3.31
N ASN A 200 17.00 -38.74 2.87
CA ASN A 200 17.23 -39.23 1.52
C ASN A 200 17.46 -40.76 1.55
N THR A 201 16.58 -41.46 0.86
CA THR A 201 16.74 -42.89 0.58
C THR A 201 17.32 -43.09 -0.82
N ASN A 202 17.58 -44.32 -1.23
CA ASN A 202 18.03 -44.60 -2.59
C ASN A 202 16.97 -44.30 -3.65
N LYS A 203 15.68 -44.20 -3.27
CA LYS A 203 14.56 -44.02 -4.19
C LYS A 203 13.77 -42.75 -3.95
N ILE A 204 13.66 -42.30 -2.69
CA ILE A 204 12.77 -41.21 -2.29
C ILE A 204 13.54 -40.22 -1.44
N ASN A 205 13.41 -38.95 -1.76
CA ASN A 205 13.86 -37.83 -0.94
C ASN A 205 12.64 -37.26 -0.22
N TYR A 206 12.73 -37.17 1.10
CA TYR A 206 11.69 -36.59 1.94
C TYR A 206 12.18 -35.27 2.53
N THR A 207 11.27 -34.30 2.60
CA THR A 207 11.46 -33.06 3.35
C THR A 207 10.28 -32.89 4.31
N TYR A 208 10.58 -32.70 5.57
CA TYR A 208 9.60 -32.34 6.62
C TYR A 208 10.03 -31.02 7.22
N GLY A 209 9.07 -30.21 7.62
CA GLY A 209 9.42 -28.96 8.25
C GLY A 209 8.26 -28.25 8.90
N PHE A 210 8.63 -27.21 9.66
CA PHE A 210 7.70 -26.24 10.18
C PHE A 210 8.23 -24.83 9.96
N ASP A 211 7.32 -23.86 10.01
CA ASP A 211 7.57 -22.44 9.84
C ASP A 211 6.67 -21.67 10.80
N LEU A 212 7.30 -20.97 11.74
CA LEU A 212 6.62 -20.13 12.71
C LEU A 212 7.10 -18.70 12.53
N MET A 213 6.19 -17.80 12.14
CA MET A 213 6.50 -16.39 11.95
C MET A 213 5.59 -15.54 12.83
N TYR A 214 6.20 -14.82 13.75
CA TYR A 214 5.51 -13.84 14.59
C TYR A 214 5.86 -12.44 14.13
N THR A 215 4.83 -11.66 13.79
CA THR A 215 4.96 -10.27 13.33
C THR A 215 4.32 -9.34 14.35
N ASN A 216 5.05 -8.33 14.81
CA ASN A 216 4.56 -7.23 15.61
C ASN A 216 4.63 -5.93 14.79
N LEU A 217 3.48 -5.43 14.41
CA LEU A 217 3.30 -4.16 13.70
C LEU A 217 2.91 -3.07 14.68
N ASN A 218 3.51 -1.90 14.55
CA ASN A 218 3.15 -0.72 15.32
C ASN A 218 3.12 0.50 14.40
N SER A 219 2.02 1.22 14.37
CA SER A 219 1.84 2.36 13.50
C SER A 219 1.16 3.52 14.22
N ARG A 220 1.64 4.72 13.97
CA ARG A 220 0.89 5.96 14.10
C ARG A 220 0.55 6.43 12.70
N TYR A 221 -0.73 6.41 12.37
CA TYR A 221 -1.24 6.84 11.08
C TYR A 221 -1.32 8.37 11.04
N GLY A 222 -0.69 9.00 10.07
CA GLY A 222 -0.58 10.46 9.99
C GLY A 222 -1.42 11.11 8.89
N SER A 223 -1.93 10.34 7.94
CA SER A 223 -2.63 10.89 6.77
C SER A 223 -3.83 11.73 7.15
N GLU A 224 -3.86 12.98 6.67
CA GLU A 224 -4.89 14.00 6.93
C GLU A 224 -5.07 14.40 8.41
N ALA A 225 -4.23 13.93 9.31
CA ALA A 225 -4.34 14.24 10.74
C ALA A 225 -3.98 15.69 11.09
N ASN A 226 -3.28 16.39 10.19
CA ASN A 226 -2.94 17.81 10.34
C ASN A 226 -4.02 18.76 9.79
N GLY A 227 -4.95 18.29 8.96
CA GLY A 227 -6.02 19.07 8.36
C GLY A 227 -5.61 19.86 7.12
N ARG A 228 -6.63 20.35 6.40
CA ARG A 228 -6.44 21.14 5.18
C ARG A 228 -7.56 22.14 4.96
N PHE A 229 -7.19 23.35 4.58
CA PHE A 229 -8.08 24.41 4.14
C PHE A 229 -8.06 24.51 2.64
N TYR A 230 -9.23 24.64 2.02
CA TYR A 230 -9.38 24.89 0.59
C TYR A 230 -9.77 26.33 0.34
N PHE A 231 -9.11 26.95 -0.63
CA PHE A 231 -9.40 28.29 -1.11
C PHE A 231 -9.67 28.23 -2.61
N THR A 232 -10.57 29.08 -3.09
CA THR A 232 -10.86 29.26 -4.52
C THR A 232 -10.38 30.62 -4.97
N GLY A 233 -9.30 30.66 -5.75
CA GLY A 233 -8.66 31.86 -6.24
C GLY A 233 -7.80 32.59 -5.19
N LEU A 234 -6.96 33.52 -5.68
CA LEU A 234 -6.02 34.27 -4.84
C LEU A 234 -6.70 35.29 -3.92
N ASP A 235 -7.83 35.86 -4.32
CA ASP A 235 -8.53 36.89 -3.53
C ASP A 235 -9.08 36.29 -2.23
N ASN A 236 -9.68 35.09 -2.28
CA ASN A 236 -10.14 34.39 -1.08
C ASN A 236 -8.95 33.92 -0.22
N PHE A 237 -7.85 33.54 -0.84
CA PHE A 237 -6.64 33.18 -0.15
C PHE A 237 -6.04 34.37 0.60
N GLU A 238 -5.95 35.53 -0.04
CA GLU A 238 -5.48 36.78 0.59
C GLU A 238 -6.41 37.24 1.73
N ALA A 239 -7.72 37.07 1.55
CA ALA A 239 -8.72 37.44 2.55
C ALA A 239 -8.86 36.44 3.71
N LEU A 240 -8.10 35.32 3.74
CA LEU A 240 -8.21 34.22 4.70
C LEU A 240 -9.63 33.61 4.76
N LYS A 241 -10.30 33.51 3.61
CA LYS A 241 -11.66 32.98 3.45
C LYS A 241 -11.65 31.62 2.77
N PRO A 242 -11.44 30.52 3.51
CA PRO A 242 -11.50 29.18 2.95
C PRO A 242 -12.94 28.79 2.60
N SER A 243 -13.09 27.98 1.56
CA SER A 243 -14.38 27.41 1.16
C SER A 243 -14.71 26.09 1.87
N ARG A 244 -13.67 25.40 2.40
CA ARG A 244 -13.81 24.09 3.05
C ARG A 244 -12.65 23.83 4.00
N TYR A 245 -12.92 23.12 5.09
CA TYR A 245 -11.91 22.54 5.99
C TYR A 245 -12.16 21.05 6.19
N VAL A 246 -11.12 20.23 6.07
CA VAL A 246 -11.19 18.78 6.26
C VAL A 246 -10.05 18.31 7.17
N ARG A 247 -10.35 17.43 8.12
CA ARG A 247 -9.34 16.84 9.01
C ARG A 247 -9.79 15.49 9.54
N GLU A 248 -8.84 14.53 9.63
CA GLU A 248 -9.01 13.33 10.44
C GLU A 248 -8.56 13.64 11.87
N VAL A 249 -9.51 13.79 12.79
CA VAL A 249 -9.28 14.22 14.18
C VAL A 249 -9.20 13.01 15.09
N TYR A 250 -8.04 12.79 15.70
CA TYR A 250 -7.91 11.82 16.78
C TYR A 250 -8.62 12.30 18.03
N LEU A 251 -9.42 11.41 18.65
CA LEU A 251 -10.15 11.70 19.89
C LEU A 251 -9.25 11.78 21.13
N ASP A 252 -8.12 11.09 21.08
CA ASP A 252 -7.08 11.20 22.10
C ASP A 252 -5.96 12.13 21.59
N PRO A 253 -5.68 13.25 22.29
CA PRO A 253 -4.63 14.17 21.90
C PRO A 253 -3.22 13.63 22.12
N ASP A 254 -3.02 12.62 22.99
CA ASP A 254 -1.70 12.02 23.20
C ASP A 254 -1.32 11.14 22.00
N GLN A 255 -0.29 11.57 21.29
CA GLN A 255 0.22 10.86 20.11
C GLN A 255 0.64 9.40 20.39
N ASN A 256 1.02 9.06 21.63
CA ASN A 256 1.34 7.68 22.00
C ASN A 256 0.11 6.79 22.00
N ASN A 257 -1.06 7.34 22.38
CA ASN A 257 -2.34 6.63 22.39
C ASN A 257 -2.98 6.53 20.99
N GLN A 258 -2.53 7.38 20.04
CA GLN A 258 -2.94 7.30 18.63
C GLN A 258 -2.34 6.09 17.90
N ARG A 259 -1.37 5.40 18.51
CA ARG A 259 -0.73 4.22 17.92
C ARG A 259 -1.64 3.00 17.98
N VAL A 260 -1.63 2.23 16.90
CA VAL A 260 -2.25 0.92 16.82
C VAL A 260 -1.20 -0.17 16.67
N ARG A 261 -1.49 -1.34 17.21
CA ARG A 261 -0.59 -2.50 17.17
C ARG A 261 -1.34 -3.71 16.60
N GLN A 262 -0.69 -4.44 15.71
CA GLN A 262 -1.17 -5.73 15.24
C GLN A 262 -0.11 -6.78 15.49
N ASN A 263 -0.49 -7.85 16.15
CA ASN A 263 0.31 -9.04 16.33
C ASN A 263 -0.25 -10.16 15.45
N ILE A 264 0.60 -10.80 14.66
CA ILE A 264 0.21 -11.86 13.72
C ILE A 264 1.09 -13.07 13.99
N LEU A 265 0.48 -14.25 14.11
CA LEU A 265 1.18 -15.52 14.13
C LEU A 265 0.80 -16.32 12.89
N ASN A 266 1.78 -16.55 12.02
CA ASN A 266 1.69 -17.52 10.94
C ASN A 266 2.42 -18.78 11.37
N ALA A 267 1.69 -19.91 11.43
CA ALA A 267 2.24 -21.20 11.80
C ALA A 267 1.94 -22.23 10.71
N GLY A 268 3.00 -22.84 10.17
CA GLY A 268 2.91 -23.82 9.09
C GLY A 268 3.67 -25.09 9.40
N ILE A 269 3.12 -26.22 8.98
CA ILE A 269 3.82 -27.52 8.94
C ILE A 269 3.70 -28.08 7.52
N TYR A 270 4.74 -28.77 7.08
CA TYR A 270 4.75 -29.32 5.72
C TYR A 270 5.56 -30.62 5.60
N ALA A 271 5.14 -31.41 4.61
CA ALA A 271 5.86 -32.59 4.18
C ALA A 271 5.89 -32.68 2.66
N GLN A 272 7.00 -33.08 2.10
CA GLN A 272 7.20 -33.27 0.66
C GLN A 272 7.97 -34.56 0.41
N LEU A 273 7.65 -35.23 -0.68
CA LEU A 273 8.43 -36.32 -1.25
C LEU A 273 8.81 -36.02 -2.70
N GLN A 274 10.00 -36.50 -3.10
CA GLN A 274 10.47 -36.49 -4.48
C GLN A 274 10.99 -37.88 -4.81
N THR A 275 10.57 -38.44 -5.92
CA THR A 275 10.94 -39.83 -6.31
C THR A 275 10.96 -40.00 -7.82
N LYS A 276 11.81 -40.92 -8.28
CA LYS A 276 11.76 -41.45 -9.64
C LYS A 276 10.98 -42.77 -9.60
N LEU A 277 9.73 -42.77 -10.12
CA LEU A 277 8.88 -43.95 -10.11
C LEU A 277 9.35 -45.00 -11.11
N PHE A 278 9.81 -44.54 -12.27
CA PHE A 278 10.43 -45.38 -13.33
C PHE A 278 11.38 -44.47 -14.15
N THR A 279 12.12 -45.09 -15.07
CA THR A 279 13.10 -44.37 -15.90
C THR A 279 12.44 -43.21 -16.65
N GLY A 280 13.01 -42.01 -16.54
CA GLY A 280 12.50 -40.77 -17.14
C GLY A 280 11.32 -40.13 -16.42
N PHE A 281 10.70 -40.76 -15.41
CA PHE A 281 9.54 -40.21 -14.69
C PHE A 281 9.89 -39.80 -13.25
N GLU A 282 9.77 -38.51 -12.99
CA GLU A 282 9.99 -37.92 -11.67
C GLU A 282 8.69 -37.30 -11.12
N LEU A 283 8.39 -37.62 -9.86
CA LEU A 283 7.25 -37.08 -9.12
C LEU A 283 7.76 -36.31 -7.90
N MET A 284 7.26 -35.09 -7.72
CA MET A 284 7.34 -34.32 -6.48
C MET A 284 5.92 -34.08 -5.97
N ALA A 285 5.62 -34.43 -4.74
CA ALA A 285 4.32 -34.17 -4.11
C ALA A 285 4.53 -33.66 -2.68
N GLY A 286 3.73 -32.69 -2.26
CA GLY A 286 3.81 -32.07 -0.95
C GLY A 286 2.48 -31.59 -0.43
N LEU A 287 2.39 -31.49 0.88
CA LEU A 287 1.27 -30.90 1.59
C LEU A 287 1.79 -29.92 2.63
N ARG A 288 1.22 -28.72 2.67
CA ARG A 288 1.46 -27.71 3.70
C ARG A 288 0.13 -27.33 4.36
N LEU A 289 0.14 -27.23 5.66
CA LEU A 289 -0.96 -26.75 6.48
C LEU A 289 -0.52 -25.48 7.16
N ASP A 290 -1.26 -24.39 6.98
CA ASP A 290 -0.95 -23.09 7.58
C ASP A 290 -2.14 -22.54 8.35
N ASN A 291 -1.83 -21.85 9.45
CA ASN A 291 -2.79 -21.03 10.18
C ASN A 291 -2.23 -19.61 10.34
N ALA A 292 -3.00 -18.61 9.92
CA ALA A 292 -2.72 -17.20 10.18
C ALA A 292 -3.70 -16.67 11.22
N THR A 293 -3.18 -16.17 12.35
CA THR A 293 -3.95 -15.59 13.45
C THR A 293 -3.56 -14.14 13.65
N TYR A 294 -4.52 -13.23 13.51
CA TYR A 294 -4.40 -11.81 13.80
C TYR A 294 -4.98 -11.55 15.19
N PHE A 295 -4.11 -11.25 16.18
CA PHE A 295 -4.52 -11.17 17.60
C PHE A 295 -5.26 -9.89 17.94
N ASN A 296 -4.99 -8.80 17.22
CA ASN A 296 -5.60 -7.51 17.48
C ASN A 296 -6.68 -7.22 16.43
N LYS A 297 -7.68 -6.47 16.84
CA LYS A 297 -8.83 -6.08 16.04
C LYS A 297 -9.28 -4.67 16.41
N GLY A 298 -10.12 -4.04 15.61
CA GLY A 298 -10.77 -2.78 15.94
C GLY A 298 -11.64 -2.90 17.19
N ASN A 299 -11.97 -1.78 17.79
CA ASN A 299 -12.91 -1.73 18.90
C ASN A 299 -14.36 -1.88 18.39
N PHE A 300 -15.26 -2.31 19.25
CA PHE A 300 -16.68 -2.29 18.96
C PHE A 300 -17.21 -0.85 19.00
N SER A 301 -17.84 -0.43 17.91
CA SER A 301 -18.53 0.86 17.81
C SER A 301 -20.03 0.68 18.02
N GLN A 302 -20.56 1.18 19.14
CA GLN A 302 -21.98 1.14 19.42
C GLN A 302 -22.78 1.93 18.38
N LEU A 303 -22.27 3.09 17.94
CA LEU A 303 -22.90 3.93 16.92
C LEU A 303 -23.10 3.16 15.60
N VAL A 304 -22.08 2.46 15.11
CA VAL A 304 -22.19 1.67 13.87
C VAL A 304 -23.19 0.54 14.01
N TYR A 305 -23.22 -0.09 15.17
CA TYR A 305 -24.16 -1.18 15.46
C TYR A 305 -25.62 -0.66 15.49
N ASP A 306 -25.86 0.47 16.13
CA ASP A 306 -27.19 1.05 16.23
C ASP A 306 -27.72 1.55 14.88
N GLU A 307 -26.85 2.14 14.05
CA GLU A 307 -27.23 2.71 12.75
C GLU A 307 -27.33 1.67 11.63
N LEU A 308 -26.47 0.66 11.62
CA LEU A 308 -26.33 -0.28 10.50
C LEU A 308 -26.39 -1.76 10.89
N GLY A 309 -26.48 -2.10 12.17
CA GLY A 309 -26.46 -3.49 12.66
C GLY A 309 -25.12 -4.21 12.48
N LEU A 310 -24.02 -3.50 12.24
CA LEU A 310 -22.73 -4.05 11.90
C LEU A 310 -21.77 -4.05 13.09
N ARG A 311 -20.94 -5.08 13.19
CA ARG A 311 -19.88 -5.19 14.22
C ARG A 311 -18.54 -4.75 13.62
N THR A 312 -17.89 -3.76 14.25
CA THR A 312 -16.57 -3.25 13.85
C THR A 312 -15.42 -4.07 14.44
N ASP A 313 -15.67 -4.93 15.40
CA ASP A 313 -14.69 -5.71 16.18
C ASP A 313 -14.50 -7.15 15.68
N ASN A 314 -14.71 -7.42 14.39
CA ASN A 314 -14.45 -8.73 13.81
C ASN A 314 -12.94 -8.99 13.72
N GLY A 315 -12.50 -10.14 14.25
CA GLY A 315 -11.14 -10.62 14.13
C GLY A 315 -10.90 -11.36 12.80
N LEU A 316 -9.65 -11.73 12.56
CA LEU A 316 -9.26 -12.56 11.42
C LEU A 316 -8.42 -13.73 11.91
N SER A 317 -8.85 -14.95 11.59
CA SER A 317 -8.07 -16.18 11.78
C SER A 317 -8.43 -17.17 10.69
N THR A 318 -7.45 -17.73 10.04
CA THR A 318 -7.71 -18.59 8.87
C THR A 318 -6.75 -19.78 8.82
N PHE A 319 -7.31 -20.94 8.47
CA PHE A 319 -6.57 -22.16 8.26
C PHE A 319 -6.59 -22.54 6.77
N GLN A 320 -5.43 -22.95 6.23
CA GLN A 320 -5.24 -23.26 4.84
C GLN A 320 -4.59 -24.62 4.64
N ILE A 321 -5.10 -25.37 3.64
CA ILE A 321 -4.54 -26.66 3.20
C ILE A 321 -3.97 -26.43 1.79
N GLN A 322 -2.68 -26.67 1.62
CA GLN A 322 -1.94 -26.32 0.42
C GLN A 322 -1.22 -27.55 -0.17
N PRO A 323 -1.94 -28.44 -0.89
CA PRO A 323 -1.32 -29.52 -1.65
C PRO A 323 -0.58 -28.96 -2.88
N ARG A 324 0.51 -29.62 -3.26
CA ARG A 324 1.32 -29.31 -4.44
C ARG A 324 1.79 -30.59 -5.09
N VAL A 325 1.81 -30.61 -6.41
CA VAL A 325 2.30 -31.73 -7.20
C VAL A 325 3.05 -31.21 -8.42
N GLN A 326 4.15 -31.87 -8.75
CA GLN A 326 4.90 -31.65 -9.98
C GLN A 326 5.34 -33.02 -10.53
N ILE A 327 5.13 -33.20 -11.83
CA ILE A 327 5.55 -34.35 -12.59
C ILE A 327 6.49 -33.84 -13.70
N THR A 328 7.62 -34.52 -13.88
CA THR A 328 8.49 -34.38 -15.05
C THR A 328 8.63 -35.76 -15.68
N TRP A 329 8.25 -35.85 -16.93
CA TRP A 329 8.34 -37.10 -17.67
C TRP A 329 9.11 -36.91 -18.98
N ASP A 330 10.29 -37.49 -19.02
CA ASP A 330 11.11 -37.67 -20.21
C ASP A 330 10.76 -39.02 -20.81
N PHE A 331 9.97 -39.03 -21.93
CA PHE A 331 9.31 -40.22 -22.42
C PHE A 331 10.25 -41.40 -22.72
N ASN A 332 11.45 -41.12 -23.16
CA ASN A 332 12.41 -42.13 -23.58
C ASN A 332 13.72 -42.10 -22.83
N ASP A 333 13.82 -41.27 -21.77
CA ASP A 333 15.10 -40.99 -21.04
C ASP A 333 16.24 -40.54 -22.00
N LYS A 334 15.85 -39.95 -23.13
CA LYS A 334 16.75 -39.42 -24.17
C LYS A 334 16.81 -37.91 -24.20
N HIS A 335 16.02 -37.28 -23.33
CA HIS A 335 15.87 -35.82 -23.25
C HIS A 335 15.35 -35.18 -24.55
N THR A 336 14.65 -35.95 -25.39
CA THR A 336 14.07 -35.46 -26.65
C THR A 336 12.63 -34.99 -26.47
N ASP A 337 11.88 -35.63 -25.57
CA ASP A 337 10.48 -35.39 -25.34
C ASP A 337 10.19 -35.28 -23.85
N ILE A 338 9.97 -34.07 -23.38
CA ILE A 338 9.81 -33.79 -21.95
C ILE A 338 8.44 -33.18 -21.68
N LEU A 339 7.62 -33.87 -20.91
CA LEU A 339 6.36 -33.37 -20.38
C LEU A 339 6.54 -32.93 -18.92
N ARG A 340 6.06 -31.73 -18.60
CA ARG A 340 5.99 -31.22 -17.22
C ARG A 340 4.56 -30.86 -16.89
N ILE A 341 4.08 -31.34 -15.75
CA ILE A 341 2.77 -31.01 -15.21
C ILE A 341 2.96 -30.56 -13.78
N GLY A 342 2.43 -29.42 -13.41
CA GLY A 342 2.52 -28.90 -12.06
C GLY A 342 1.19 -28.30 -11.63
N GLY A 343 0.95 -28.32 -10.33
CA GLY A 343 -0.19 -27.64 -9.76
C GLY A 343 -0.17 -27.61 -8.25
N GLY A 344 -0.95 -26.72 -7.69
CA GLY A 344 -1.05 -26.58 -6.24
C GLY A 344 -1.95 -25.43 -5.80
N ILE A 345 -2.16 -25.42 -4.49
CA ILE A 345 -2.88 -24.37 -3.78
C ILE A 345 -1.85 -23.55 -2.98
N PHE A 346 -1.99 -22.24 -3.04
CA PHE A 346 -1.09 -21.29 -2.38
C PHE A 346 -1.94 -20.25 -1.64
N ALA A 347 -1.62 -19.98 -0.39
CA ALA A 347 -2.23 -18.90 0.38
C ALA A 347 -1.29 -17.69 0.44
N SER A 348 -1.88 -16.52 0.68
CA SER A 348 -1.17 -15.25 0.84
C SER A 348 -1.76 -14.49 2.03
N ASP A 349 -0.97 -13.67 2.70
CA ASP A 349 -1.45 -12.81 3.77
C ASP A 349 -2.23 -11.59 3.20
N ILE A 350 -3.04 -10.98 4.06
CA ILE A 350 -3.66 -9.68 3.78
C ILE A 350 -2.61 -8.59 4.05
N ASN A 351 -2.65 -7.54 3.24
CA ASN A 351 -1.76 -6.40 3.39
C ASN A 351 -1.85 -5.81 4.82
N ASN A 352 -0.71 -5.71 5.49
CA ASN A 352 -0.61 -5.22 6.86
C ASN A 352 -1.18 -3.80 7.03
N TYR A 353 -1.06 -2.95 6.02
CA TYR A 353 -1.60 -1.60 6.04
C TYR A 353 -3.14 -1.59 6.12
N ALA A 354 -3.82 -2.53 5.42
CA ALA A 354 -5.26 -2.70 5.53
C ALA A 354 -5.67 -3.09 6.96
N MET A 355 -4.90 -3.96 7.63
CA MET A 355 -5.18 -4.35 9.02
C MET A 355 -4.97 -3.20 10.01
N ILE A 356 -3.94 -2.38 9.80
CA ILE A 356 -3.72 -1.16 10.59
C ILE A 356 -4.88 -0.18 10.41
N ASN A 357 -5.31 0.08 9.16
CA ASN A 357 -6.43 0.96 8.88
C ASN A 357 -7.73 0.52 9.54
N ASN A 358 -8.00 -0.80 9.59
CA ASN A 358 -9.19 -1.33 10.27
C ASN A 358 -9.16 -1.11 11.79
N MET A 359 -7.99 -0.87 12.37
CA MET A 359 -7.85 -0.55 13.80
C MET A 359 -7.82 0.95 14.09
N VAL A 360 -7.34 1.76 13.14
CA VAL A 360 -7.36 3.23 13.26
C VAL A 360 -8.79 3.75 13.10
N PHE A 361 -9.47 3.29 12.03
CA PHE A 361 -10.80 3.74 11.65
C PHE A 361 -11.90 2.76 12.13
N ASP A 362 -11.85 2.35 13.39
CA ASP A 362 -12.85 1.46 13.99
C ASP A 362 -14.12 2.18 14.51
N GLY A 363 -14.19 3.50 14.32
CA GLY A 363 -15.29 4.34 14.78
C GLY A 363 -15.19 4.79 16.23
N THR A 364 -14.05 4.53 16.89
CA THR A 364 -13.83 4.91 18.32
C THR A 364 -12.60 5.77 18.54
N LYS A 365 -11.75 5.97 17.52
CA LYS A 365 -10.46 6.67 17.67
C LYS A 365 -10.34 7.94 16.85
N VAL A 366 -11.00 7.96 15.69
CA VAL A 366 -10.86 9.06 14.72
C VAL A 366 -12.23 9.52 14.26
N MET A 367 -12.42 10.83 14.17
CA MET A 367 -13.57 11.49 13.55
C MET A 367 -13.12 12.23 12.30
N SER A 368 -13.82 12.03 11.19
CA SER A 368 -13.63 12.78 9.96
C SER A 368 -14.45 14.06 10.02
N VAL A 369 -13.78 15.20 10.07
CA VAL A 369 -14.37 16.53 10.02
C VAL A 369 -14.38 17.02 8.59
N ASP A 370 -15.52 17.47 8.09
CA ASP A 370 -15.68 18.07 6.77
C ASP A 370 -16.65 19.25 6.85
N ILE A 371 -16.10 20.45 6.95
CA ILE A 371 -16.83 21.70 7.07
C ILE A 371 -16.75 22.44 5.73
N LYS A 372 -17.87 22.70 5.09
CA LYS A 372 -17.97 23.35 3.79
C LYS A 372 -18.94 24.53 3.86
N ASN A 373 -18.57 25.67 3.30
CA ASN A 373 -19.49 26.77 3.11
C ASN A 373 -20.62 26.38 2.16
N THR A 374 -21.85 26.72 2.52
CA THR A 374 -23.05 26.51 1.72
C THR A 374 -23.79 27.86 1.52
N GLU A 375 -24.83 27.89 0.73
CA GLU A 375 -25.68 29.09 0.59
C GLU A 375 -26.35 29.49 1.92
N GLU A 376 -26.71 28.51 2.75
CA GLU A 376 -27.33 28.70 4.07
C GLU A 376 -26.30 29.07 5.15
N GLU A 377 -25.08 28.58 5.03
CA GLU A 377 -23.97 28.76 5.98
C GLU A 377 -22.70 29.27 5.25
N PRO A 378 -22.69 30.51 4.70
CA PRO A 378 -21.59 30.96 3.81
C PRO A 378 -20.26 31.18 4.49
N ASP A 379 -20.21 31.29 5.82
CA ASP A 379 -19.01 31.57 6.62
C ASP A 379 -18.85 30.54 7.76
N ILE A 380 -19.29 29.28 7.53
CA ILE A 380 -19.20 28.25 8.57
C ILE A 380 -17.76 27.75 8.76
N VAL A 381 -16.94 27.74 7.71
CA VAL A 381 -15.55 27.28 7.76
C VAL A 381 -14.74 28.18 8.69
N PRO A 382 -13.98 27.63 9.65
CA PRO A 382 -13.17 28.42 10.57
C PRO A 382 -12.10 29.25 9.81
N THR A 383 -11.89 30.48 10.23
CA THR A 383 -10.82 31.34 9.69
C THR A 383 -9.46 30.77 10.13
N PRO A 384 -8.53 30.55 9.22
CA PRO A 384 -7.21 29.98 9.57
C PRO A 384 -6.26 31.01 10.18
N ASP A 385 -5.42 30.56 11.12
CA ASP A 385 -4.29 31.32 11.66
C ASP A 385 -2.98 30.54 11.46
N PHE A 386 -2.46 30.53 10.24
CA PHE A 386 -1.24 29.79 9.92
C PHE A 386 0.00 30.31 10.66
N ILE A 387 0.05 31.61 10.98
CA ILE A 387 1.14 32.18 11.77
C ILE A 387 1.10 31.63 13.20
N GLY A 388 -0.09 31.49 13.77
CA GLY A 388 -0.29 30.84 15.06
C GLY A 388 0.07 29.35 15.03
N TYR A 389 -0.40 28.61 14.03
CA TYR A 389 -0.11 27.17 13.89
C TYR A 389 1.38 26.86 13.74
N ARG A 390 2.15 27.73 13.07
CA ARG A 390 3.62 27.58 12.96
C ARG A 390 4.32 27.73 14.30
N LYS A 391 3.76 28.50 15.22
CA LYS A 391 4.30 28.67 16.58
C LYS A 391 3.87 27.54 17.51
N ASP A 392 2.62 27.13 17.38
CA ASP A 392 2.01 26.07 18.17
C ASP A 392 0.99 25.28 17.32
N PRO A 393 1.40 24.15 16.74
CA PRO A 393 0.52 23.30 15.92
C PRO A 393 -0.75 22.81 16.63
N SER A 394 -0.75 22.77 17.98
CA SER A 394 -1.91 22.32 18.76
C SER A 394 -3.10 23.29 18.67
N THR A 395 -2.87 24.53 18.26
CA THR A 395 -3.92 25.56 18.06
C THR A 395 -4.70 25.39 16.75
N ALA A 396 -4.26 24.48 15.86
CA ALA A 396 -5.00 24.18 14.63
C ALA A 396 -6.35 23.51 14.92
N PRO A 397 -7.44 23.90 14.20
CA PRO A 397 -8.78 23.37 14.46
C PRO A 397 -8.79 21.83 14.47
N GLY A 398 -9.25 21.21 15.54
CA GLY A 398 -9.22 19.78 15.77
C GLY A 398 -10.30 19.30 16.70
N ILE A 399 -9.92 18.81 17.88
CA ILE A 399 -10.83 18.28 18.88
C ILE A 399 -11.81 19.34 19.43
N ASP A 400 -11.41 20.62 19.41
CA ASP A 400 -12.26 21.78 19.74
C ASP A 400 -13.48 21.89 18.84
N LEU A 401 -13.37 21.52 17.56
CA LEU A 401 -14.49 21.47 16.62
C LEU A 401 -15.54 20.43 17.03
N LEU A 402 -15.09 19.27 17.53
CA LEU A 402 -15.98 18.20 17.96
C LEU A 402 -16.82 18.58 19.19
N ASN A 403 -16.31 19.48 20.01
CA ASN A 403 -16.96 19.96 21.24
C ASN A 403 -17.82 21.22 20.99
N ASN A 404 -17.82 21.75 19.77
CA ASN A 404 -18.57 22.95 19.41
C ASN A 404 -19.89 22.58 18.71
N PRO A 405 -21.06 22.91 19.30
CA PRO A 405 -22.36 22.61 18.71
C PRO A 405 -22.54 23.10 17.26
N LYS A 406 -21.83 24.17 16.88
CA LYS A 406 -21.86 24.69 15.49
C LYS A 406 -21.41 23.65 14.45
N TYR A 407 -20.56 22.68 14.84
CA TYR A 407 -19.98 21.68 13.95
C TYR A 407 -20.41 20.24 14.26
N ALA A 408 -21.41 20.04 15.11
CA ALA A 408 -21.82 18.72 15.59
C ALA A 408 -22.25 17.77 14.45
N ASP A 409 -22.83 18.30 13.38
CA ASP A 409 -23.27 17.56 12.18
C ASP A 409 -22.19 17.51 11.07
N LYS A 410 -21.05 18.17 11.27
CA LYS A 410 -19.95 18.25 10.30
C LYS A 410 -18.82 17.25 10.60
N ALA A 411 -18.99 16.43 11.62
CA ALA A 411 -18.01 15.44 12.05
C ALA A 411 -18.65 14.06 12.18
N VAL A 412 -18.22 13.11 11.35
CA VAL A 412 -18.71 11.73 11.36
C VAL A 412 -17.55 10.75 11.33
N PRO A 413 -17.63 9.59 12.02
CA PRO A 413 -16.57 8.60 11.92
C PRO A 413 -16.59 7.93 10.56
N THR A 414 -15.41 7.83 9.94
CA THR A 414 -15.17 6.90 8.82
C THR A 414 -14.75 5.55 9.39
N ILE A 415 -15.33 4.47 8.90
CA ILE A 415 -15.15 3.13 9.46
C ILE A 415 -14.47 2.23 8.45
N ASN A 416 -13.46 1.50 8.93
CA ASN A 416 -12.90 0.35 8.24
C ASN A 416 -13.02 -0.86 9.18
N MET A 417 -13.47 -1.99 8.67
CA MET A 417 -13.66 -3.19 9.49
C MET A 417 -13.46 -4.47 8.68
N ASN A 418 -13.19 -5.57 9.36
CA ASN A 418 -13.20 -6.89 8.74
C ASN A 418 -14.64 -7.42 8.68
N SER A 419 -14.98 -8.11 7.57
CA SER A 419 -16.13 -9.01 7.56
C SER A 419 -15.94 -10.12 8.59
N LYS A 420 -17.04 -10.60 9.18
CA LYS A 420 -17.02 -11.80 10.03
C LYS A 420 -16.50 -13.05 9.31
N ASP A 421 -16.66 -13.09 7.97
CA ASP A 421 -16.27 -14.19 7.09
C ASP A 421 -14.97 -13.92 6.33
N ALA A 422 -14.21 -12.91 6.75
CA ALA A 422 -12.93 -12.54 6.11
C ALA A 422 -11.93 -13.70 6.16
N LYS A 423 -11.25 -13.93 5.04
CA LYS A 423 -10.25 -14.99 4.82
C LYS A 423 -9.04 -14.43 4.10
N VAL A 424 -7.90 -15.09 4.24
CA VAL A 424 -6.73 -14.76 3.41
C VAL A 424 -6.94 -15.22 1.96
N PRO A 425 -6.35 -14.53 0.98
CA PRO A 425 -6.40 -14.93 -0.42
C PRO A 425 -5.80 -16.31 -0.65
N VAL A 426 -6.41 -17.06 -1.57
CA VAL A 426 -5.96 -18.38 -2.00
C VAL A 426 -5.86 -18.42 -3.52
N VAL A 427 -4.77 -19.00 -4.03
CA VAL A 427 -4.52 -19.12 -5.47
C VAL A 427 -4.34 -20.58 -5.84
N TYR A 428 -5.18 -21.06 -6.76
CA TYR A 428 -5.05 -22.35 -7.40
C TYR A 428 -4.25 -22.17 -8.69
N LYS A 429 -3.13 -22.87 -8.81
CA LYS A 429 -2.29 -22.83 -10.01
C LYS A 429 -2.16 -24.20 -10.61
N ALA A 430 -2.22 -24.27 -11.93
CA ALA A 430 -1.87 -25.45 -12.70
C ALA A 430 -1.09 -25.03 -13.95
N ASN A 431 -0.15 -25.86 -14.35
CA ASN A 431 0.59 -25.70 -15.59
C ASN A 431 0.88 -27.06 -16.23
N ILE A 432 0.92 -27.05 -17.55
CA ILE A 432 1.38 -28.15 -18.38
C ILE A 432 2.35 -27.60 -19.42
N SER A 433 3.46 -28.27 -19.64
CA SER A 433 4.44 -27.88 -20.65
C SER A 433 4.99 -29.12 -21.34
N TYR A 434 5.00 -29.12 -22.66
CA TYR A 434 5.65 -30.13 -23.48
C TYR A 434 6.78 -29.48 -24.28
N THR A 435 7.97 -30.07 -24.18
CA THR A 435 9.17 -29.65 -24.92
C THR A 435 9.62 -30.79 -25.81
N HIS A 436 9.83 -30.49 -27.09
CA HIS A 436 10.40 -31.41 -28.07
C HIS A 436 11.73 -30.87 -28.64
N PHE A 437 12.75 -31.70 -28.63
CA PHE A 437 14.04 -31.44 -29.26
C PHE A 437 14.07 -32.14 -30.61
N PHE A 438 13.84 -31.41 -31.71
CA PHE A 438 13.92 -31.92 -33.07
C PHE A 438 15.37 -32.30 -33.44
N SER A 439 16.33 -31.64 -32.83
CA SER A 439 17.77 -31.90 -32.95
C SER A 439 18.50 -31.19 -31.82
N ASP A 440 19.82 -31.39 -31.72
CA ASP A 440 20.69 -30.64 -30.78
C ASP A 440 20.65 -29.11 -31.03
N ARG A 441 20.10 -28.69 -32.18
CA ARG A 441 20.05 -27.28 -32.61
C ARG A 441 18.66 -26.67 -32.56
N LEU A 442 17.60 -27.46 -32.53
CA LEU A 442 16.23 -26.96 -32.60
C LEU A 442 15.38 -27.60 -31.50
N LYS A 443 14.88 -26.78 -30.59
CA LYS A 443 13.87 -27.16 -29.60
C LYS A 443 12.62 -26.26 -29.74
N MET A 444 11.47 -26.83 -29.45
CA MET A 444 10.22 -26.09 -29.30
C MET A 444 9.48 -26.56 -28.05
N SER A 445 8.79 -25.62 -27.41
CA SER A 445 7.95 -25.90 -26.26
C SER A 445 6.58 -25.26 -26.42
N VAL A 446 5.58 -25.97 -25.88
CA VAL A 446 4.20 -25.49 -25.76
C VAL A 446 3.80 -25.58 -24.31
N SER A 447 3.28 -24.48 -23.74
CA SER A 447 2.94 -24.41 -22.33
C SER A 447 1.57 -23.80 -22.12
N GLY A 448 0.78 -24.38 -21.23
CA GLY A 448 -0.51 -23.87 -20.77
C GLY A 448 -0.45 -23.56 -19.28
N TYR A 449 -1.06 -22.45 -18.86
CA TYR A 449 -1.11 -21.99 -17.47
C TYR A 449 -2.53 -21.63 -17.07
N MET A 450 -2.90 -22.00 -15.86
CA MET A 450 -4.14 -21.60 -15.21
C MET A 450 -3.83 -21.02 -13.83
N THR A 451 -4.40 -19.85 -13.53
CA THR A 451 -4.35 -19.24 -12.21
C THR A 451 -5.76 -18.81 -11.81
N LEU A 452 -6.27 -19.34 -10.70
CA LEU A 452 -7.57 -18.98 -10.15
C LEU A 452 -7.36 -18.39 -8.75
N GLY A 453 -7.44 -17.06 -8.63
CA GLY A 453 -7.46 -16.36 -7.33
C GLY A 453 -8.86 -16.45 -6.72
N ARG A 454 -8.92 -16.72 -5.43
CA ARG A 454 -10.17 -16.77 -4.63
C ARG A 454 -9.92 -16.12 -3.30
N ASN A 455 -10.99 -15.64 -2.68
CA ASN A 455 -10.93 -14.91 -1.41
C ASN A 455 -10.01 -13.66 -1.47
N ASN A 456 -9.79 -13.09 -2.66
CA ASN A 456 -9.10 -11.82 -2.73
C ASN A 456 -9.91 -10.80 -1.96
N TYR A 457 -9.23 -10.02 -1.14
CA TYR A 457 -9.91 -9.01 -0.35
C TYR A 457 -10.29 -7.81 -1.21
N MET A 458 -11.45 -7.24 -0.89
CA MET A 458 -11.95 -6.00 -1.45
C MET A 458 -12.75 -5.27 -0.37
N TYR A 459 -12.97 -3.97 -0.56
CA TYR A 459 -13.79 -3.20 0.34
C TYR A 459 -15.16 -2.92 -0.27
N ILE A 460 -16.22 -3.06 0.54
CA ILE A 460 -17.59 -2.70 0.21
C ILE A 460 -18.04 -1.63 1.20
N ASP A 461 -18.61 -0.54 0.70
CA ASP A 461 -19.19 0.49 1.55
C ASP A 461 -20.59 0.09 2.02
N ARG A 462 -20.71 -0.31 3.28
CA ARG A 462 -21.98 -0.79 3.86
C ARG A 462 -22.95 0.31 4.23
N ASN A 463 -22.49 1.56 4.28
CA ASN A 463 -23.34 2.72 4.51
C ASN A 463 -23.92 3.32 3.22
N MET A 464 -23.46 2.88 2.05
CA MET A 464 -24.04 3.29 0.78
C MET A 464 -25.42 2.64 0.60
N VAL A 465 -26.38 3.36 0.01
CA VAL A 465 -27.68 2.81 -0.36
C VAL A 465 -27.51 1.59 -1.27
N ASP A 466 -28.40 0.59 -1.15
CA ASP A 466 -28.20 -0.70 -1.85
C ASP A 466 -28.45 -0.58 -3.36
N ASP A 467 -29.41 0.25 -3.76
CA ASP A 467 -29.79 0.44 -5.15
C ASP A 467 -29.43 1.84 -5.66
N PRO A 468 -28.92 1.97 -6.89
CA PRO A 468 -28.69 3.26 -7.49
C PRO A 468 -30.00 3.99 -7.76
N TYR A 469 -30.03 5.31 -7.54
CA TYR A 469 -31.16 6.15 -7.88
C TYR A 469 -31.44 6.18 -9.39
N PHE A 470 -30.38 6.12 -10.20
CA PHE A 470 -30.46 6.01 -11.66
C PHE A 470 -29.17 5.43 -12.25
N ARG A 471 -29.18 5.14 -13.55
CA ARG A 471 -28.03 4.57 -14.26
C ARG A 471 -27.66 5.38 -15.48
N LEU A 472 -26.37 5.51 -15.77
CA LEU A 472 -25.84 6.18 -16.95
C LEU A 472 -25.64 5.16 -18.08
N SER A 473 -26.55 5.17 -19.04
CA SER A 473 -26.52 4.25 -20.19
C SER A 473 -25.26 4.43 -21.06
N ALA A 474 -24.79 5.67 -21.20
CA ALA A 474 -23.58 6.02 -21.95
C ALA A 474 -22.29 5.48 -21.31
N GLU A 475 -22.33 5.07 -20.04
CA GLU A 475 -21.20 4.57 -19.27
C GLU A 475 -21.41 3.11 -18.83
N GLY A 476 -21.92 2.28 -19.73
CA GLY A 476 -22.10 0.85 -19.45
C GLY A 476 -23.15 0.56 -18.35
N ASN A 477 -24.16 1.39 -18.21
CA ASN A 477 -25.16 1.32 -17.15
C ASN A 477 -24.58 1.51 -15.72
N ARG A 478 -23.53 2.32 -15.56
CA ARG A 478 -22.96 2.64 -14.25
C ARG A 478 -24.04 3.25 -13.34
N GLY A 479 -24.16 2.71 -12.13
CA GLY A 479 -25.12 3.20 -11.12
C GLY A 479 -24.68 4.53 -10.50
N ILE A 480 -25.65 5.42 -10.24
CA ILE A 480 -25.47 6.65 -9.49
C ILE A 480 -26.28 6.53 -8.18
N TYR A 481 -25.59 6.68 -7.06
CA TYR A 481 -26.10 6.39 -5.73
C TYR A 481 -26.47 7.65 -4.94
N VAL A 482 -26.64 8.78 -5.62
CA VAL A 482 -27.22 10.01 -5.06
C VAL A 482 -28.39 10.45 -5.91
N PRO A 483 -29.39 11.18 -5.35
CA PRO A 483 -30.49 11.74 -6.13
C PRO A 483 -29.97 12.73 -7.18
N ALA A 484 -30.53 12.71 -8.38
CA ALA A 484 -30.13 13.62 -9.45
C ALA A 484 -30.29 15.12 -9.07
N SER A 485 -31.21 15.42 -8.19
CA SER A 485 -31.47 16.79 -7.66
C SER A 485 -30.34 17.33 -6.78
N THR A 486 -29.50 16.46 -6.24
CA THR A 486 -28.38 16.84 -5.36
C THR A 486 -27.05 16.97 -6.12
N ILE A 487 -27.05 16.70 -7.43
CA ILE A 487 -25.87 16.84 -8.27
C ILE A 487 -25.73 18.30 -8.70
N GLY A 488 -24.59 18.91 -8.37
CA GLY A 488 -24.25 20.26 -8.78
C GLY A 488 -24.17 20.43 -10.30
N LYS A 489 -24.36 21.64 -10.81
CA LYS A 489 -24.26 21.96 -12.25
C LYS A 489 -22.87 21.66 -12.84
N ASP A 490 -21.85 21.64 -12.00
CA ASP A 490 -20.47 21.31 -12.31
C ASP A 490 -20.16 19.80 -12.16
N GLY A 491 -21.18 18.97 -11.87
CA GLY A 491 -21.07 17.55 -11.65
C GLY A 491 -20.58 17.15 -10.25
N THR A 492 -20.46 18.09 -9.32
CA THR A 492 -20.10 17.78 -7.93
C THR A 492 -21.22 17.01 -7.24
N LEU A 493 -20.82 16.03 -6.41
CA LEU A 493 -21.74 15.18 -5.65
C LEU A 493 -21.56 15.44 -4.16
N ASP A 494 -22.67 15.51 -3.42
CA ASP A 494 -22.64 15.31 -1.98
C ASP A 494 -22.80 13.82 -1.69
N TRP A 495 -21.70 13.17 -1.30
CA TRP A 495 -21.66 11.74 -1.04
C TRP A 495 -22.52 11.32 0.17
N MET A 496 -22.87 12.25 1.06
CA MET A 496 -23.76 11.97 2.20
C MET A 496 -25.19 11.66 1.75
N GLU A 497 -25.63 12.22 0.62
CA GLU A 497 -26.96 11.96 0.05
C GLU A 497 -27.16 10.51 -0.45
N GLY A 498 -26.07 9.75 -0.58
CA GLY A 498 -26.09 8.33 -0.94
C GLY A 498 -25.96 7.39 0.25
N ARG A 499 -26.13 7.87 1.50
CA ARG A 499 -25.92 7.10 2.71
C ARG A 499 -27.23 6.55 3.30
N LYS A 500 -27.13 5.33 3.93
CA LYS A 500 -28.22 4.76 4.74
C LYS A 500 -28.37 5.51 6.06
N SER A 501 -27.26 5.92 6.64
CA SER A 501 -27.20 6.77 7.84
C SER A 501 -26.27 7.96 7.62
N THR A 502 -26.70 9.13 8.03
CA THR A 502 -25.92 10.38 8.00
C THR A 502 -25.08 10.58 9.28
N LYS A 503 -25.25 9.74 10.30
CA LYS A 503 -24.48 9.81 11.55
C LYS A 503 -23.10 9.15 11.45
N VAL A 504 -22.89 8.35 10.41
CA VAL A 504 -21.60 7.71 10.10
C VAL A 504 -21.21 8.03 8.66
N GLY A 505 -19.94 8.13 8.41
CA GLY A 505 -19.38 8.31 7.08
C GLY A 505 -19.39 7.02 6.26
N ARG A 506 -18.34 6.78 5.50
CA ARG A 506 -18.15 5.49 4.80
C ARG A 506 -17.92 4.38 5.82
N VAL A 507 -18.53 3.22 5.60
CA VAL A 507 -18.33 2.01 6.39
C VAL A 507 -17.78 0.92 5.49
N LEU A 508 -16.46 0.88 5.40
CA LEU A 508 -15.72 0.01 4.50
C LEU A 508 -15.47 -1.34 5.15
N GLU A 509 -16.24 -2.33 4.72
CA GLU A 509 -16.05 -3.72 5.13
C GLU A 509 -15.08 -4.44 4.20
N LEU A 510 -13.97 -4.96 4.74
CA LEU A 510 -13.07 -5.84 4.03
C LEU A 510 -13.72 -7.22 3.91
N VAL A 511 -14.09 -7.59 2.69
CA VAL A 511 -14.70 -8.87 2.34
C VAL A 511 -13.74 -9.71 1.51
N SER A 512 -13.93 -11.04 1.53
CA SER A 512 -13.11 -12.01 0.80
C SER A 512 -13.84 -12.58 -0.43
N GLU A 513 -14.44 -11.69 -1.25
CA GLU A 513 -15.29 -12.04 -2.39
C GLU A 513 -14.59 -11.88 -3.74
N GLY A 514 -13.37 -11.35 -3.72
CA GLY A 514 -12.59 -11.11 -4.93
C GLY A 514 -12.16 -12.40 -5.62
N LYS A 515 -12.21 -12.39 -6.95
CA LYS A 515 -11.89 -13.53 -7.84
C LYS A 515 -11.00 -13.04 -8.96
N VAL A 516 -10.02 -13.86 -9.32
CA VAL A 516 -9.19 -13.72 -10.53
C VAL A 516 -9.24 -15.03 -11.28
N ASN A 517 -9.46 -14.98 -12.59
CA ASN A 517 -9.33 -16.11 -13.49
C ASN A 517 -8.35 -15.71 -14.59
N GLN A 518 -7.25 -16.43 -14.68
CA GLN A 518 -6.22 -16.21 -15.68
C GLN A 518 -5.92 -17.51 -16.39
N PHE A 519 -5.90 -17.47 -17.72
CA PHE A 519 -5.46 -18.55 -18.58
C PHE A 519 -4.42 -18.00 -19.54
N ALA A 520 -3.33 -18.72 -19.71
CA ALA A 520 -2.28 -18.33 -20.64
C ALA A 520 -1.79 -19.55 -21.43
N PHE A 521 -1.38 -19.30 -22.64
CA PHE A 521 -0.78 -20.28 -23.53
C PHE A 521 0.48 -19.65 -24.15
N THR A 522 1.58 -20.40 -24.12
CA THR A 522 2.87 -19.95 -24.66
C THR A 522 3.42 -20.99 -25.63
N VAL A 523 3.88 -20.53 -26.77
CA VAL A 523 4.71 -21.32 -27.69
C VAL A 523 6.07 -20.63 -27.77
N ASP A 524 7.11 -21.36 -27.53
CA ASP A 524 8.49 -20.87 -27.62
C ASP A 524 9.38 -21.84 -28.41
N GLY A 525 10.42 -21.31 -29.02
CA GLY A 525 11.39 -22.10 -29.75
C GLY A 525 12.77 -21.45 -29.77
N THR A 526 13.79 -22.28 -29.88
CA THR A 526 15.18 -21.85 -30.00
C THR A 526 15.85 -22.66 -31.11
N TRP A 527 16.44 -21.95 -32.07
CA TRP A 527 17.16 -22.52 -33.19
C TRP A 527 18.59 -21.99 -33.24
N ARG A 528 19.56 -22.90 -33.09
CA ARG A 528 21.00 -22.64 -33.24
C ARG A 528 21.38 -22.94 -34.67
N TYR A 529 21.40 -21.93 -35.54
CA TYR A 529 21.59 -22.06 -36.98
C TYR A 529 23.06 -22.07 -37.42
N TYR A 530 23.95 -21.56 -36.56
CA TYR A 530 25.40 -21.54 -36.81
C TYR A 530 26.17 -21.71 -35.50
N LYS A 531 27.53 -21.80 -35.55
CA LYS A 531 28.37 -22.10 -34.36
C LYS A 531 28.04 -21.21 -33.15
N ASP A 532 27.83 -19.92 -33.37
CA ASP A 532 27.52 -18.93 -32.35
C ASP A 532 26.21 -18.16 -32.62
N GLY A 533 25.43 -18.60 -33.62
CA GLY A 533 24.17 -17.97 -34.01
C GLY A 533 22.97 -18.67 -33.35
N GLU A 534 22.15 -17.91 -32.62
CA GLU A 534 20.93 -18.40 -32.02
C GLU A 534 19.77 -17.48 -32.36
N LEU A 535 18.64 -18.06 -32.74
CA LEU A 535 17.37 -17.37 -32.91
C LEU A 535 16.36 -17.97 -31.91
N SER A 536 15.79 -17.12 -31.08
CA SER A 536 14.72 -17.49 -30.15
C SER A 536 13.46 -16.72 -30.49
N PHE A 537 12.30 -17.40 -30.41
CA PHE A 537 10.99 -16.79 -30.53
C PHE A 537 10.11 -17.25 -29.39
N SER A 538 9.18 -16.39 -28.98
CA SER A 538 8.15 -16.72 -28.00
C SER A 538 6.89 -15.94 -28.36
N TYR A 539 5.75 -16.62 -28.29
CA TYR A 539 4.43 -16.03 -28.39
C TYR A 539 3.60 -16.46 -27.19
N THR A 540 3.03 -15.49 -26.49
CA THR A 540 2.14 -15.74 -25.34
C THR A 540 0.79 -15.10 -25.59
N TRP A 541 -0.27 -15.89 -25.47
CA TRP A 541 -1.63 -15.43 -25.34
C TRP A 541 -2.05 -15.51 -23.87
N ASN A 542 -2.74 -14.46 -23.37
CA ASN A 542 -3.21 -14.38 -21.98
C ASN A 542 -4.61 -13.77 -21.95
N ASP A 543 -5.52 -14.42 -21.22
CA ASP A 543 -6.85 -13.89 -20.87
C ASP A 543 -6.96 -13.83 -19.35
N THR A 544 -7.16 -12.63 -18.82
CA THR A 544 -7.29 -12.40 -17.38
C THR A 544 -8.56 -11.62 -17.11
N LYS A 545 -9.38 -12.15 -16.18
CA LYS A 545 -10.62 -11.53 -15.71
C LYS A 545 -10.61 -11.51 -14.19
N ASP A 546 -10.91 -10.36 -13.62
CA ASP A 546 -11.09 -10.20 -12.18
C ASP A 546 -12.29 -9.31 -11.87
N ASN A 547 -12.75 -9.34 -10.63
CA ASN A 547 -13.77 -8.46 -10.09
C ASN A 547 -13.23 -7.52 -9.02
N THR A 548 -11.91 -7.40 -8.93
CA THR A 548 -11.21 -6.54 -7.98
C THR A 548 -10.33 -5.56 -8.74
N SER A 549 -10.85 -4.44 -9.22
CA SER A 549 -10.02 -3.34 -9.75
C SER A 549 -9.24 -2.63 -8.64
N TYR A 550 -8.94 -3.36 -7.57
CA TYR A 550 -8.31 -2.88 -6.37
C TYR A 550 -6.80 -2.95 -6.50
N ASN A 551 -6.15 -1.81 -6.35
CA ASN A 551 -4.70 -1.70 -6.29
C ASN A 551 -4.21 -0.99 -5.02
N GLY A 552 -5.15 -0.65 -4.11
CA GLY A 552 -4.88 0.21 -2.98
C GLY A 552 -4.28 -0.54 -1.80
N ASN A 553 -3.30 0.09 -1.19
CA ASN A 553 -2.80 -0.29 0.11
C ASN A 553 -3.64 0.30 1.25
N VAL A 554 -4.59 1.17 0.93
CA VAL A 554 -5.36 1.98 1.87
C VAL A 554 -6.84 1.80 1.60
N ALA A 555 -7.62 1.51 2.63
CA ALA A 555 -9.07 1.32 2.54
C ALA A 555 -9.78 2.49 1.85
N ASN A 556 -9.37 3.72 2.14
CA ASN A 556 -9.98 4.92 1.55
C ASN A 556 -9.80 5.07 0.02
N SER A 557 -8.73 4.52 -0.54
CA SER A 557 -8.49 4.52 -1.99
C SER A 557 -9.02 3.27 -2.68
N ALA A 558 -9.41 2.27 -1.90
CA ALA A 558 -9.89 0.99 -2.40
C ALA A 558 -11.40 0.96 -2.66
N THR A 559 -12.15 1.85 -2.09
CA THR A 559 -13.54 1.99 -2.45
C THR A 559 -13.62 2.55 -3.84
N LEU A 560 -13.83 1.65 -4.74
CA LEU A 560 -14.37 2.02 -6.02
C LEU A 560 -15.67 2.76 -5.76
N SER A 561 -15.78 3.94 -6.31
CA SER A 561 -17.07 4.54 -6.61
C SER A 561 -17.79 3.56 -7.54
N GLN A 562 -18.46 2.59 -6.97
CA GLN A 562 -19.31 1.68 -7.72
C GLN A 562 -20.64 2.35 -7.98
#